data_92d76d4b3d69e3421c612298bc67887a
#
_entry.id   92d76d4b3d69e3421c612298bc67887a
#
_cell.length_a   1.000
_cell.length_b   1.000
_cell.length_c   1.000
_cell.angle_alpha   90.00
_cell.angle_beta   90.00
_cell.angle_gamma   90.00
#
_symmetry.space_group_name_H-M   'P 1'
#
loop_
_entity.id
_entity.type
_entity.pdbx_description
1 polymer ?
#
loop_
_entity_poly.entity_id
_entity_poly.type
_entity_poly.pdbx_seq_one_letter_code
_entity_poly.pdbx_strand_id
1 'polypeptide(L)'
;MKTNTLLASLSDYFESYLPEVKGFSDNTITSYQYAFQLLFDFLYEEKGLPPEKVTFDSLSNGTLLEYLAWLENKRGCSPGTRNLRRTAVASFAKYALKNNFGDALQFYSNVKDIPKKNTPKNSDIKYFTKDEIAIILNAPDTRSPIGKRDVMLLSLLYASGARAQELCDLTLNDIYFGTETNIRLVGKGSKARMVTIPENSAMMLRNYLSSKNLNTSSAKDRLRHVFSSQTHEHMSISCVEAIVKKYVVKSKNLYPHLFKRKTYTPHSFRHSIAVHMLECGESLVVIKAFLGHESITTTTVYASVTPELANKYLRERGKPLESVDSELPPHENTRTATLSFLSKQHH
;
A
#
# COMPACT_ATOMS: atom_id res chain seq x y z
N MET A 1 -24.97 30.69 -23.27
CA MET A 1 -24.98 29.26 -22.85
C MET A 1 -24.86 29.21 -21.35
N LYS A 2 -25.78 28.56 -20.60
CA LYS A 2 -25.58 28.34 -19.17
C LYS A 2 -24.38 27.41 -19.00
N THR A 3 -23.37 27.87 -18.33
CA THR A 3 -22.19 27.06 -18.00
C THR A 3 -22.63 25.82 -17.24
N ASN A 4 -22.20 24.63 -17.67
CA ASN A 4 -22.52 23.39 -16.96
C ASN A 4 -21.83 23.42 -15.59
N THR A 5 -22.62 23.64 -14.52
CA THR A 5 -22.13 23.80 -13.15
C THR A 5 -21.35 22.58 -12.64
N LEU A 6 -21.70 21.37 -13.09
CA LEU A 6 -20.98 20.14 -12.71
C LEU A 6 -19.58 20.11 -13.32
N LEU A 7 -19.45 20.37 -14.62
CA LEU A 7 -18.14 20.34 -15.30
C LEU A 7 -17.23 21.46 -14.81
N ALA A 8 -17.77 22.68 -14.60
CA ALA A 8 -17.01 23.77 -14.00
C ALA A 8 -16.51 23.43 -12.60
N SER A 9 -17.36 22.85 -11.77
CA SER A 9 -16.97 22.38 -10.41
C SER A 9 -15.94 21.24 -10.46
N LEU A 10 -16.03 20.37 -11.46
CA LEU A 10 -15.09 19.25 -11.61
C LEU A 10 -13.70 19.74 -12.05
N SER A 11 -13.63 20.73 -12.95
CA SER A 11 -12.38 21.40 -13.35
C SER A 11 -11.69 22.03 -12.12
N ASP A 12 -12.41 22.87 -11.39
CA ASP A 12 -11.85 23.53 -10.18
C ASP A 12 -11.44 22.50 -9.10
N TYR A 13 -12.20 21.41 -8.95
CA TYR A 13 -11.87 20.34 -8.03
C TYR A 13 -10.52 19.69 -8.34
N PHE A 14 -10.24 19.38 -9.63
CA PHE A 14 -9.01 18.71 -10.03
C PHE A 14 -7.84 19.67 -10.21
N GLU A 15 -8.07 20.89 -10.70
CA GLU A 15 -7.01 21.83 -11.04
C GLU A 15 -6.52 22.64 -9.83
N SER A 16 -7.43 22.98 -8.91
CA SER A 16 -7.11 23.83 -7.75
C SER A 16 -7.31 23.14 -6.42
N TYR A 17 -8.50 22.59 -6.16
CA TYR A 17 -8.83 22.10 -4.81
C TYR A 17 -8.01 20.89 -4.36
N LEU A 18 -7.84 19.88 -5.22
CA LEU A 18 -7.07 18.69 -4.85
C LEU A 18 -5.58 18.98 -4.69
N PRO A 19 -4.90 19.67 -5.63
CA PRO A 19 -3.48 19.94 -5.49
C PRO A 19 -3.19 20.99 -4.41
N GLU A 20 -3.85 22.14 -4.45
CA GLU A 20 -3.48 23.31 -3.63
C GLU A 20 -4.08 23.26 -2.22
N VAL A 21 -5.37 22.91 -2.09
CA VAL A 21 -6.08 22.93 -0.81
C VAL A 21 -5.94 21.62 -0.05
N LYS A 22 -5.98 20.48 -0.77
CA LYS A 22 -5.86 19.14 -0.17
C LYS A 22 -4.44 18.61 -0.14
N GLY A 23 -3.54 19.15 -0.95
CA GLY A 23 -2.18 18.65 -1.06
C GLY A 23 -2.11 17.18 -1.51
N PHE A 24 -3.03 16.76 -2.36
CA PHE A 24 -3.02 15.38 -2.86
C PHE A 24 -1.86 15.20 -3.85
N SER A 25 -1.23 14.03 -3.80
CA SER A 25 -0.21 13.66 -4.79
C SER A 25 -0.82 13.46 -6.17
N ASP A 26 -0.03 13.70 -7.22
CA ASP A 26 -0.41 13.52 -8.63
C ASP A 26 -0.99 12.14 -8.90
N ASN A 27 -0.42 11.09 -8.31
CA ASN A 27 -0.94 9.72 -8.42
C ASN A 27 -2.36 9.57 -7.84
N THR A 28 -2.67 10.28 -6.75
CA THR A 28 -4.02 10.27 -6.17
C THR A 28 -4.98 11.03 -7.06
N ILE A 29 -4.56 12.19 -7.57
CA ILE A 29 -5.35 13.02 -8.48
C ILE A 29 -5.64 12.24 -9.76
N THR A 30 -4.63 11.65 -10.40
CA THR A 30 -4.79 10.80 -11.60
C THR A 30 -5.73 9.61 -11.36
N SER A 31 -5.62 8.96 -10.19
CA SER A 31 -6.55 7.87 -9.83
C SER A 31 -8.00 8.34 -9.70
N TYR A 32 -8.22 9.56 -9.21
CA TYR A 32 -9.55 10.15 -9.11
C TYR A 32 -10.06 10.62 -10.47
N GLN A 33 -9.21 11.25 -11.28
CA GLN A 33 -9.55 11.61 -12.68
C GLN A 33 -9.99 10.38 -13.46
N TYR A 34 -9.25 9.27 -13.36
CA TYR A 34 -9.63 8.02 -14.01
C TYR A 34 -10.98 7.46 -13.51
N ALA A 35 -11.32 7.68 -12.24
CA ALA A 35 -12.64 7.29 -11.73
C ALA A 35 -13.78 8.09 -12.42
N PHE A 36 -13.57 9.38 -12.66
CA PHE A 36 -14.54 10.23 -13.36
C PHE A 36 -14.57 9.93 -14.85
N GLN A 37 -13.45 9.68 -15.49
CA GLN A 37 -13.41 9.21 -16.87
C GLN A 37 -14.30 7.97 -17.05
N LEU A 38 -14.14 6.96 -16.18
CA LEU A 38 -14.98 5.75 -16.21
C LEU A 38 -16.47 6.06 -15.93
N LEU A 39 -16.78 7.05 -15.11
CA LEU A 39 -18.17 7.47 -14.88
C LEU A 39 -18.77 8.11 -16.13
N PHE A 40 -18.04 8.96 -16.81
CA PHE A 40 -18.49 9.57 -18.07
C PHE A 40 -18.58 8.54 -19.20
N ASP A 41 -17.62 7.59 -19.29
CA ASP A 41 -17.69 6.46 -20.23
C ASP A 41 -18.99 5.66 -20.02
N PHE A 42 -19.31 5.32 -18.76
CA PHE A 42 -20.53 4.61 -18.41
C PHE A 42 -21.80 5.40 -18.82
N LEU A 43 -21.84 6.70 -18.51
CA LEU A 43 -22.99 7.54 -18.85
C LEU A 43 -23.19 7.64 -20.36
N TYR A 44 -22.09 7.71 -21.10
CA TYR A 44 -22.16 7.74 -22.56
C TYR A 44 -22.56 6.38 -23.16
N GLU A 45 -21.88 5.30 -22.76
CA GLU A 45 -22.07 3.95 -23.30
C GLU A 45 -23.44 3.35 -22.95
N GLU A 46 -23.90 3.51 -21.69
CA GLU A 46 -25.08 2.82 -21.18
C GLU A 46 -26.33 3.72 -21.12
N LYS A 47 -26.16 5.03 -21.10
CA LYS A 47 -27.27 6.00 -20.98
C LYS A 47 -27.41 6.92 -22.21
N GLY A 48 -26.46 6.86 -23.15
CA GLY A 48 -26.43 7.77 -24.30
C GLY A 48 -26.28 9.24 -23.92
N LEU A 49 -25.73 9.52 -22.72
CA LEU A 49 -25.60 10.86 -22.19
C LEU A 49 -24.15 11.36 -22.39
N PRO A 50 -23.93 12.29 -23.34
CA PRO A 50 -22.60 12.81 -23.59
C PRO A 50 -22.12 13.72 -22.45
N PRO A 51 -20.80 13.80 -22.19
CA PRO A 51 -20.23 14.50 -21.04
C PRO A 51 -20.71 15.93 -20.83
N GLU A 52 -20.90 16.69 -21.90
CA GLU A 52 -21.36 18.09 -21.87
C GLU A 52 -22.81 18.26 -21.41
N LYS A 53 -23.60 17.19 -21.44
CA LYS A 53 -25.00 17.17 -20.99
C LYS A 53 -25.17 16.58 -19.58
N VAL A 54 -24.10 16.05 -18.98
CA VAL A 54 -24.14 15.51 -17.61
C VAL A 54 -24.29 16.65 -16.61
N THR A 55 -25.30 16.57 -15.74
CA THR A 55 -25.57 17.51 -14.65
C THR A 55 -25.54 16.78 -13.30
N PHE A 56 -25.65 17.50 -12.18
CA PHE A 56 -25.79 16.87 -10.87
C PHE A 56 -27.04 15.98 -10.79
N ASP A 57 -28.15 16.35 -11.45
CA ASP A 57 -29.39 15.56 -11.49
C ASP A 57 -29.22 14.23 -12.26
N SER A 58 -28.33 14.19 -13.22
CA SER A 58 -27.98 12.95 -13.95
C SER A 58 -27.38 11.88 -13.05
N LEU A 59 -26.82 12.29 -11.90
CA LEU A 59 -26.10 11.43 -10.95
C LEU A 59 -27.03 11.01 -9.79
N SER A 60 -28.18 10.43 -10.14
CA SER A 60 -29.11 9.85 -9.16
C SER A 60 -28.50 8.66 -8.43
N ASN A 61 -29.08 8.26 -7.30
CA ASN A 61 -28.67 7.07 -6.57
C ASN A 61 -28.70 5.82 -7.46
N GLY A 62 -29.77 5.64 -8.27
CA GLY A 62 -29.89 4.54 -9.22
C GLY A 62 -28.80 4.54 -10.26
N THR A 63 -28.53 5.70 -10.90
CA THR A 63 -27.44 5.85 -11.88
C THR A 63 -26.07 5.49 -11.28
N LEU A 64 -25.79 5.92 -10.06
CA LEU A 64 -24.53 5.64 -9.38
C LEU A 64 -24.40 4.16 -8.99
N LEU A 65 -25.48 3.51 -8.59
CA LEU A 65 -25.50 2.06 -8.31
C LEU A 65 -25.27 1.26 -9.60
N GLU A 66 -25.88 1.63 -10.71
CA GLU A 66 -25.66 1.02 -12.02
C GLU A 66 -24.20 1.21 -12.50
N TYR A 67 -23.64 2.40 -12.34
CA TYR A 67 -22.22 2.65 -12.61
C TYR A 67 -21.30 1.70 -11.82
N LEU A 68 -21.55 1.57 -10.53
CA LEU A 68 -20.76 0.69 -9.68
C LEU A 68 -20.92 -0.80 -10.02
N ALA A 69 -22.11 -1.21 -10.50
CA ALA A 69 -22.36 -2.56 -11.02
C ALA A 69 -21.68 -2.76 -12.38
N TRP A 70 -21.69 -1.77 -13.25
CA TRP A 70 -21.00 -1.78 -14.54
C TRP A 70 -19.48 -1.95 -14.38
N LEU A 71 -18.87 -1.26 -13.40
CA LEU A 71 -17.45 -1.44 -13.07
C LEU A 71 -17.10 -2.90 -12.73
N GLU A 72 -17.97 -3.60 -11.98
CA GLU A 72 -17.73 -4.99 -11.62
C GLU A 72 -18.03 -5.95 -12.77
N ASN A 73 -19.17 -5.78 -13.43
CA ASN A 73 -19.67 -6.76 -14.40
C ASN A 73 -19.04 -6.60 -15.79
N LYS A 74 -18.85 -5.36 -16.27
CA LYS A 74 -18.28 -5.11 -17.60
C LYS A 74 -16.77 -4.80 -17.57
N ARG A 75 -16.29 -4.11 -16.55
CA ARG A 75 -14.87 -3.76 -16.44
C ARG A 75 -14.06 -4.73 -15.56
N GLY A 76 -14.69 -5.73 -14.94
CA GLY A 76 -14.04 -6.74 -14.13
C GLY A 76 -13.38 -6.20 -12.86
N CYS A 77 -13.83 -5.06 -12.34
CA CYS A 77 -13.24 -4.44 -11.16
C CYS A 77 -13.48 -5.26 -9.91
N SER A 78 -12.45 -5.43 -9.09
CA SER A 78 -12.61 -6.00 -7.75
C SER A 78 -13.46 -5.10 -6.84
N PRO A 79 -14.09 -5.64 -5.78
CA PRO A 79 -14.82 -4.84 -4.80
C PRO A 79 -13.98 -3.70 -4.19
N GLY A 80 -12.68 -3.93 -4.01
CA GLY A 80 -11.75 -2.89 -3.53
C GLY A 80 -11.60 -1.75 -4.54
N THR A 81 -11.42 -2.07 -5.82
CA THR A 81 -11.33 -1.08 -6.91
C THR A 81 -12.63 -0.31 -7.05
N ARG A 82 -13.78 -1.00 -7.03
CA ARG A 82 -15.11 -0.38 -7.01
C ARG A 82 -15.24 0.62 -5.86
N ASN A 83 -14.84 0.24 -4.65
CA ASN A 83 -14.89 1.11 -3.48
C ASN A 83 -13.97 2.34 -3.62
N LEU A 84 -12.82 2.19 -4.26
CA LEU A 84 -11.93 3.30 -4.55
C LEU A 84 -12.60 4.31 -5.51
N ARG A 85 -13.25 3.84 -6.59
CA ARG A 85 -13.99 4.70 -7.53
C ARG A 85 -15.15 5.42 -6.84
N ARG A 86 -15.92 4.69 -6.03
CA ARG A 86 -16.97 5.30 -5.19
C ARG A 86 -16.38 6.38 -4.26
N THR A 87 -15.20 6.18 -3.69
CA THR A 87 -14.56 7.15 -2.78
C THR A 87 -14.16 8.42 -3.53
N ALA A 88 -13.68 8.32 -4.77
CA ALA A 88 -13.38 9.49 -5.61
C ALA A 88 -14.65 10.32 -5.87
N VAL A 89 -15.76 9.67 -6.25
CA VAL A 89 -17.06 10.33 -6.46
C VAL A 89 -17.56 10.98 -5.16
N ALA A 90 -17.43 10.29 -4.01
CA ALA A 90 -17.85 10.84 -2.72
C ALA A 90 -17.01 12.04 -2.26
N SER A 91 -15.72 12.05 -2.59
CA SER A 91 -14.83 13.17 -2.30
C SER A 91 -15.25 14.42 -3.09
N PHE A 92 -15.55 14.24 -4.37
CA PHE A 92 -16.09 15.33 -5.21
C PHE A 92 -17.47 15.80 -4.75
N ALA A 93 -18.38 14.88 -4.42
CA ALA A 93 -19.71 15.26 -3.92
C ALA A 93 -19.64 16.13 -2.67
N LYS A 94 -18.71 15.82 -1.75
CA LYS A 94 -18.44 16.63 -0.57
C LYS A 94 -17.90 18.02 -0.91
N TYR A 95 -17.03 18.12 -1.91
CA TYR A 95 -16.52 19.38 -2.41
C TYR A 95 -17.64 20.20 -3.06
N ALA A 96 -18.38 19.61 -4.00
CA ALA A 96 -19.46 20.25 -4.73
C ALA A 96 -20.57 20.79 -3.79
N LEU A 97 -20.92 20.03 -2.74
CA LEU A 97 -21.88 20.48 -1.73
C LEU A 97 -21.47 21.80 -1.04
N LYS A 98 -20.16 22.00 -0.83
CA LYS A 98 -19.67 23.23 -0.18
C LYS A 98 -19.74 24.44 -1.11
N ASN A 99 -19.50 24.25 -2.39
CA ASN A 99 -19.35 25.32 -3.36
C ASN A 99 -20.63 25.60 -4.18
N ASN A 100 -21.51 24.58 -4.33
CA ASN A 100 -22.74 24.64 -5.11
C ASN A 100 -23.88 23.95 -4.34
N PHE A 101 -24.20 24.44 -3.15
CA PHE A 101 -25.13 23.78 -2.21
C PHE A 101 -26.47 23.40 -2.85
N GLY A 102 -27.10 24.32 -3.57
CA GLY A 102 -28.42 24.12 -4.18
C GLY A 102 -28.42 22.96 -5.19
N ASP A 103 -27.45 22.95 -6.12
CA ASP A 103 -27.40 21.98 -7.20
C ASP A 103 -26.81 20.63 -6.74
N ALA A 104 -25.88 20.65 -5.77
CA ALA A 104 -25.13 19.45 -5.37
C ALA A 104 -25.70 18.71 -4.16
N LEU A 105 -26.70 19.25 -3.45
CA LEU A 105 -27.25 18.65 -2.23
C LEU A 105 -27.78 17.22 -2.48
N GLN A 106 -28.59 17.06 -3.50
CA GLN A 106 -29.19 15.78 -3.84
C GLN A 106 -28.12 14.78 -4.30
N PHE A 107 -27.17 15.22 -5.12
CA PHE A 107 -26.02 14.39 -5.54
C PHE A 107 -25.20 13.91 -4.35
N TYR A 108 -24.88 14.80 -3.39
CA TYR A 108 -24.16 14.41 -2.17
C TYR A 108 -24.93 13.37 -1.36
N SER A 109 -26.24 13.55 -1.17
CA SER A 109 -27.08 12.56 -0.48
C SER A 109 -27.06 11.21 -1.20
N ASN A 110 -27.26 11.21 -2.52
CA ASN A 110 -27.24 10.01 -3.35
C ASN A 110 -25.95 9.21 -3.18
N VAL A 111 -24.80 9.88 -3.18
CA VAL A 111 -23.49 9.22 -3.01
C VAL A 111 -23.28 8.70 -1.58
N LYS A 112 -23.71 9.49 -0.57
CA LYS A 112 -23.58 9.15 0.84
C LYS A 112 -24.33 7.86 1.17
N ASP A 113 -25.52 7.69 0.62
CA ASP A 113 -26.40 6.55 0.89
C ASP A 113 -25.90 5.23 0.26
N ILE A 114 -24.93 5.28 -0.66
CA ILE A 114 -24.34 4.09 -1.24
C ILE A 114 -23.27 3.51 -0.29
N PRO A 115 -23.45 2.30 0.25
CA PRO A 115 -22.45 1.69 1.13
C PRO A 115 -21.21 1.22 0.35
N LYS A 116 -20.10 1.12 1.07
CA LYS A 116 -18.94 0.37 0.55
C LYS A 116 -19.26 -1.12 0.60
N LYS A 117 -18.87 -1.85 -0.45
CA LYS A 117 -18.90 -3.32 -0.40
C LYS A 117 -17.86 -3.85 0.58
N ASN A 118 -18.24 -4.90 1.31
CA ASN A 118 -17.25 -5.63 2.11
C ASN A 118 -16.18 -6.22 1.21
N THR A 119 -14.94 -5.94 1.53
CA THR A 119 -13.78 -6.59 0.91
C THR A 119 -13.28 -7.65 1.87
N PRO A 120 -13.01 -8.88 1.41
CA PRO A 120 -12.42 -9.89 2.28
C PRO A 120 -11.16 -9.33 2.92
N LYS A 121 -11.10 -9.30 4.26
CA LYS A 121 -9.92 -8.84 5.01
C LYS A 121 -8.74 -9.80 4.87
N ASN A 122 -9.01 -11.05 4.50
CA ASN A 122 -8.00 -12.07 4.25
C ASN A 122 -7.59 -12.07 2.77
N SER A 123 -6.94 -11.00 2.33
CA SER A 123 -6.12 -11.11 1.12
C SER A 123 -4.95 -12.03 1.47
N ASP A 124 -4.81 -13.12 0.73
CA ASP A 124 -3.63 -13.98 0.78
C ASP A 124 -2.39 -13.10 0.57
N ILE A 125 -1.66 -12.84 1.66
CA ILE A 125 -0.49 -11.97 1.61
C ILE A 125 0.55 -12.66 0.73
N LYS A 126 0.89 -12.03 -0.38
CA LYS A 126 1.85 -12.55 -1.34
C LYS A 126 3.26 -12.18 -0.88
N TYR A 127 3.92 -13.12 -0.25
CA TYR A 127 5.30 -12.98 0.18
C TYR A 127 6.14 -14.15 -0.35
N PHE A 128 7.44 -13.99 -0.41
CA PHE A 128 8.40 -15.04 -0.73
C PHE A 128 8.85 -15.76 0.54
N THR A 129 9.05 -17.05 0.47
CA THR A 129 9.77 -17.79 1.52
C THR A 129 11.25 -17.39 1.55
N LYS A 130 11.97 -17.77 2.61
CA LYS A 130 13.42 -17.50 2.72
C LYS A 130 14.20 -18.13 1.56
N ASP A 131 13.83 -19.35 1.17
CA ASP A 131 14.44 -20.04 0.03
C ASP A 131 14.16 -19.33 -1.29
N GLU A 132 12.91 -18.88 -1.51
CA GLU A 132 12.53 -18.11 -2.69
C GLU A 132 13.30 -16.77 -2.76
N ILE A 133 13.51 -16.09 -1.62
CA ILE A 133 14.34 -14.88 -1.55
C ILE A 133 15.78 -15.20 -1.94
N ALA A 134 16.37 -16.25 -1.37
CA ALA A 134 17.74 -16.64 -1.69
C ALA A 134 17.93 -16.95 -3.19
N ILE A 135 16.99 -17.68 -3.79
CA ILE A 135 17.00 -18.01 -5.21
C ILE A 135 16.88 -16.73 -6.07
N ILE A 136 15.95 -15.83 -5.74
CA ILE A 136 15.70 -14.61 -6.52
C ILE A 136 16.91 -13.66 -6.47
N LEU A 137 17.56 -13.53 -5.31
CA LEU A 137 18.74 -12.68 -5.15
C LEU A 137 19.96 -13.24 -5.89
N ASN A 138 20.03 -14.54 -6.09
CA ASN A 138 21.11 -15.20 -6.85
C ASN A 138 20.80 -15.33 -8.36
N ALA A 139 19.61 -14.93 -8.81
CA ALA A 139 19.20 -15.10 -10.22
C ALA A 139 19.85 -14.09 -11.21
N PRO A 140 20.20 -12.84 -10.81
CA PRO A 140 20.87 -11.88 -11.70
C PRO A 140 22.31 -12.29 -12.02
N ASP A 141 22.74 -12.07 -13.27
CA ASP A 141 24.15 -12.28 -13.66
C ASP A 141 24.99 -11.05 -13.28
N THR A 142 25.71 -11.18 -12.18
CA THR A 142 26.54 -10.09 -11.60
C THR A 142 27.78 -9.73 -12.42
N ARG A 143 28.09 -10.45 -13.51
CA ARG A 143 29.15 -10.07 -14.44
C ARG A 143 28.73 -8.88 -15.31
N SER A 144 27.43 -8.72 -15.55
CA SER A 144 26.89 -7.61 -16.33
C SER A 144 26.55 -6.40 -15.45
N PRO A 145 26.70 -5.16 -15.96
CA PRO A 145 26.28 -3.94 -15.25
C PRO A 145 24.79 -3.95 -14.87
N ILE A 146 23.94 -4.48 -15.76
CA ILE A 146 22.50 -4.63 -15.54
C ILE A 146 22.23 -5.59 -14.38
N GLY A 147 22.90 -6.73 -14.38
CA GLY A 147 22.74 -7.72 -13.31
C GLY A 147 23.24 -7.23 -11.96
N LYS A 148 24.36 -6.47 -11.92
CA LYS A 148 24.83 -5.80 -10.68
C LYS A 148 23.77 -4.82 -10.14
N ARG A 149 23.14 -4.04 -11.02
CA ARG A 149 22.03 -3.14 -10.64
C ARG A 149 20.84 -3.93 -10.12
N ASP A 150 20.42 -4.95 -10.86
CA ASP A 150 19.21 -5.72 -10.57
C ASP A 150 19.35 -6.46 -9.22
N VAL A 151 20.51 -7.11 -8.94
CA VAL A 151 20.71 -7.77 -7.66
C VAL A 151 20.72 -6.78 -6.50
N MET A 152 21.33 -5.60 -6.68
CA MET A 152 21.36 -4.57 -5.65
C MET A 152 19.96 -4.02 -5.35
N LEU A 153 19.17 -3.78 -6.40
CA LEU A 153 17.78 -3.34 -6.26
C LEU A 153 16.94 -4.37 -5.50
N LEU A 154 17.00 -5.65 -5.89
CA LEU A 154 16.27 -6.74 -5.25
C LEU A 154 16.71 -6.92 -3.78
N SER A 155 18.02 -6.83 -3.52
CA SER A 155 18.58 -6.90 -2.16
C SER A 155 18.04 -5.78 -1.28
N LEU A 156 18.01 -4.53 -1.77
CA LEU A 156 17.47 -3.40 -1.00
C LEU A 156 15.96 -3.48 -0.81
N LEU A 157 15.20 -3.95 -1.82
CA LEU A 157 13.75 -4.20 -1.64
C LEU A 157 13.49 -5.10 -0.45
N TYR A 158 14.29 -6.15 -0.29
CA TYR A 158 14.16 -7.08 0.82
C TYR A 158 14.76 -6.54 2.12
N ALA A 159 16.02 -6.15 2.11
CA ALA A 159 16.76 -5.78 3.31
C ALA A 159 16.21 -4.54 4.03
N SER A 160 15.64 -3.57 3.28
CA SER A 160 15.10 -2.34 3.85
C SER A 160 13.57 -2.33 3.96
N GLY A 161 12.88 -3.32 3.38
CA GLY A 161 11.43 -3.32 3.27
C GLY A 161 10.87 -2.09 2.54
N ALA A 162 11.67 -1.46 1.67
CA ALA A 162 11.28 -0.25 0.95
C ALA A 162 10.11 -0.49 0.01
N ARG A 163 9.33 0.57 -0.25
CA ARG A 163 8.40 0.60 -1.38
C ARG A 163 9.18 0.83 -2.68
N ALA A 164 8.66 0.36 -3.80
CA ALA A 164 9.31 0.56 -5.10
C ALA A 164 9.64 2.04 -5.38
N GLN A 165 8.71 2.96 -5.11
CA GLN A 165 8.93 4.39 -5.29
C GLN A 165 10.05 4.92 -4.39
N GLU A 166 10.14 4.47 -3.13
CA GLU A 166 11.19 4.89 -2.20
C GLU A 166 12.60 4.53 -2.72
N LEU A 167 12.75 3.41 -3.45
CA LEU A 167 14.01 3.05 -4.10
C LEU A 167 14.22 3.76 -5.44
N CYS A 168 13.15 4.05 -6.18
CA CYS A 168 13.26 4.88 -7.38
C CYS A 168 13.81 6.27 -7.04
N ASP A 169 13.30 6.87 -5.95
CA ASP A 169 13.65 8.22 -5.51
C ASP A 169 14.93 8.30 -4.65
N LEU A 170 15.50 7.13 -4.30
CA LEU A 170 16.69 7.07 -3.45
C LEU A 170 17.90 7.74 -4.13
N THR A 171 18.44 8.76 -3.48
CA THR A 171 19.64 9.48 -3.93
C THR A 171 20.87 9.09 -3.12
N LEU A 172 22.07 9.47 -3.59
CA LEU A 172 23.29 9.25 -2.84
C LEU A 172 23.35 10.01 -1.53
N ASN A 173 22.60 11.13 -1.43
CA ASN A 173 22.49 11.90 -0.19
C ASN A 173 21.69 11.17 0.90
N ASP A 174 21.00 10.09 0.55
CA ASP A 174 20.18 9.29 1.47
C ASP A 174 20.95 8.07 2.02
N ILE A 175 22.22 7.90 1.64
CA ILE A 175 23.06 6.78 2.09
C ILE A 175 24.13 7.28 3.04
N TYR A 176 24.17 6.69 4.22
CA TYR A 176 25.12 7.03 5.29
C TYR A 176 25.98 5.82 5.61
N PHE A 177 27.21 5.82 5.11
CA PHE A 177 28.20 4.81 5.43
C PHE A 177 28.91 5.18 6.74
N GLY A 178 28.93 4.27 7.70
CA GLY A 178 29.58 4.41 9.00
C GLY A 178 29.94 3.03 9.55
N THR A 179 29.94 2.87 10.86
CA THR A 179 30.03 1.57 11.54
C THR A 179 28.90 0.66 11.09
N GLU A 180 27.72 1.25 10.94
CA GLU A 180 26.57 0.62 10.29
C GLU A 180 26.16 1.47 9.07
N THR A 181 25.66 0.82 8.04
CA THR A 181 25.17 1.52 6.86
C THR A 181 23.67 1.77 7.01
N ASN A 182 23.32 3.05 6.98
CA ASN A 182 21.95 3.52 7.12
C ASN A 182 21.45 4.12 5.81
N ILE A 183 20.18 3.88 5.49
CA ILE A 183 19.49 4.43 4.33
C ILE A 183 18.28 5.23 4.79
N ARG A 184 18.16 6.48 4.34
CA ARG A 184 17.00 7.32 4.55
C ARG A 184 15.98 7.05 3.45
N LEU A 185 14.83 6.52 3.79
CA LEU A 185 13.74 6.27 2.87
C LEU A 185 12.62 7.29 3.11
N VAL A 186 12.22 8.00 2.05
CA VAL A 186 11.16 9.01 2.10
C VAL A 186 9.87 8.42 1.54
N GLY A 187 8.87 8.28 2.38
CA GLY A 187 7.58 7.70 2.02
C GLY A 187 6.50 8.75 1.72
N LYS A 188 5.26 8.29 1.65
CA LYS A 188 4.09 9.14 1.40
C LYS A 188 4.00 10.28 2.42
N GLY A 189 3.73 11.50 1.94
CA GLY A 189 3.64 12.70 2.79
C GLY A 189 4.98 13.18 3.31
N SER A 190 6.07 12.92 2.57
CA SER A 190 7.45 13.31 2.92
C SER A 190 7.95 12.78 4.27
N LYS A 191 7.31 11.74 4.80
CA LYS A 191 7.73 11.09 6.04
C LYS A 191 8.95 10.24 5.77
N ALA A 192 10.08 10.63 6.36
CA ALA A 192 11.32 9.88 6.26
C ALA A 192 11.48 8.87 7.40
N ARG A 193 12.11 7.73 7.10
CA ARG A 193 12.62 6.80 8.10
C ARG A 193 14.05 6.39 7.77
N MET A 194 14.81 6.10 8.81
CA MET A 194 16.15 5.52 8.69
C MET A 194 16.04 3.99 8.81
N VAL A 195 16.73 3.29 7.94
CA VAL A 195 16.81 1.83 7.97
C VAL A 195 18.27 1.41 7.93
N THR A 196 18.72 0.67 8.94
CA THR A 196 20.04 0.03 8.92
C THR A 196 19.96 -1.21 8.05
N ILE A 197 20.83 -1.33 7.06
CA ILE A 197 20.91 -2.51 6.20
C ILE A 197 22.02 -3.46 6.67
N PRO A 198 21.84 -4.79 6.48
CA PRO A 198 22.88 -5.79 6.84
C PRO A 198 24.19 -5.52 6.11
N GLU A 199 25.33 -5.85 6.76
CA GLU A 199 26.67 -5.57 6.24
C GLU A 199 26.92 -6.16 4.84
N ASN A 200 26.40 -7.37 4.57
CA ASN A 200 26.48 -7.96 3.23
C ASN A 200 25.79 -7.08 2.16
N SER A 201 24.64 -6.52 2.47
CA SER A 201 23.93 -5.59 1.57
C SER A 201 24.66 -4.25 1.44
N ALA A 202 25.28 -3.78 2.52
CA ALA A 202 26.10 -2.57 2.56
C ALA A 202 27.35 -2.73 1.66
N MET A 203 28.03 -3.85 1.75
CA MET A 203 29.20 -4.16 0.91
C MET A 203 28.80 -4.27 -0.57
N MET A 204 27.68 -4.93 -0.87
CA MET A 204 27.13 -4.97 -2.22
C MET A 204 26.81 -3.58 -2.75
N LEU A 205 26.26 -2.70 -1.91
CA LEU A 205 25.94 -1.33 -2.28
C LEU A 205 27.20 -0.52 -2.58
N ARG A 206 28.24 -0.60 -1.76
CA ARG A 206 29.55 0.06 -2.01
C ARG A 206 30.14 -0.42 -3.35
N ASN A 207 30.15 -1.71 -3.62
CA ASN A 207 30.66 -2.29 -4.86
C ASN A 207 29.84 -1.84 -6.08
N TYR A 208 28.52 -1.78 -5.95
CA TYR A 208 27.64 -1.29 -6.99
C TYR A 208 27.90 0.18 -7.31
N LEU A 209 27.96 1.05 -6.30
CA LEU A 209 28.25 2.48 -6.48
C LEU A 209 29.63 2.70 -7.10
N SER A 210 30.65 2.00 -6.65
CA SER A 210 31.99 2.04 -7.23
C SER A 210 31.99 1.62 -8.71
N SER A 211 31.23 0.58 -9.06
CA SER A 211 31.11 0.13 -10.47
C SER A 211 30.41 1.14 -11.37
N LYS A 212 29.71 2.11 -10.81
CA LYS A 212 29.00 3.21 -11.49
C LYS A 212 29.78 4.52 -11.42
N ASN A 213 30.96 4.54 -10.79
CA ASN A 213 31.73 5.76 -10.51
C ASN A 213 30.91 6.80 -9.73
N LEU A 214 30.06 6.34 -8.81
CA LEU A 214 29.24 7.18 -7.96
C LEU A 214 29.91 7.32 -6.58
N ASN A 215 30.09 8.55 -6.12
CA ASN A 215 30.73 8.82 -4.84
C ASN A 215 29.78 9.61 -3.91
N THR A 216 29.40 8.99 -2.79
CA THR A 216 28.53 9.61 -1.78
C THR A 216 29.15 10.85 -1.12
N SER A 217 30.47 10.97 -1.11
CA SER A 217 31.19 12.14 -0.57
C SER A 217 31.27 13.31 -1.59
N SER A 218 30.99 13.04 -2.85
CA SER A 218 31.02 14.08 -3.92
C SER A 218 29.78 14.96 -3.86
N ALA A 219 29.95 16.26 -3.69
CA ALA A 219 28.84 17.22 -3.76
C ALA A 219 28.12 17.17 -5.11
N LYS A 220 28.83 16.87 -6.21
CA LYS A 220 28.28 16.73 -7.56
C LYS A 220 27.34 15.53 -7.69
N ASP A 221 27.63 14.44 -6.98
CA ASP A 221 26.88 13.20 -7.11
C ASP A 221 25.73 13.07 -6.10
N ARG A 222 25.72 13.88 -5.05
CA ARG A 222 24.76 13.74 -3.92
C ARG A 222 23.30 13.62 -4.33
N LEU A 223 22.88 14.39 -5.35
CA LEU A 223 21.49 14.39 -5.83
C LEU A 223 21.21 13.34 -6.91
N ARG A 224 22.24 12.58 -7.34
CA ARG A 224 22.04 11.52 -8.32
C ARG A 224 21.31 10.35 -7.70
N HIS A 225 20.40 9.77 -8.47
CA HIS A 225 19.68 8.57 -8.07
C HIS A 225 20.61 7.37 -8.01
N VAL A 226 20.43 6.51 -7.01
CA VAL A 226 21.17 5.26 -6.84
C VAL A 226 20.88 4.32 -7.99
N PHE A 227 19.62 4.27 -8.43
CA PHE A 227 19.18 3.40 -9.51
C PHE A 227 18.75 4.20 -10.73
N SER A 228 19.32 3.83 -11.87
CA SER A 228 18.95 4.35 -13.19
C SER A 228 18.37 3.23 -14.05
N SER A 229 17.50 3.59 -15.01
CA SER A 229 17.11 2.69 -16.09
C SER A 229 18.22 2.61 -17.15
N GLN A 230 17.97 1.92 -18.24
CA GLN A 230 18.92 1.93 -19.38
C GLN A 230 18.92 3.24 -20.15
N THR A 231 17.81 3.97 -20.11
CA THR A 231 17.58 5.17 -20.93
C THR A 231 17.40 6.44 -20.11
N HIS A 232 17.16 6.34 -18.79
CA HIS A 232 16.88 7.48 -17.93
C HIS A 232 17.68 7.39 -16.62
N GLU A 233 18.10 8.52 -16.10
CA GLU A 233 18.83 8.60 -14.82
C GLU A 233 17.94 8.25 -13.62
N HIS A 234 16.63 8.41 -13.73
CA HIS A 234 15.65 8.03 -12.73
C HIS A 234 14.90 6.75 -13.17
N MET A 235 14.84 5.76 -12.29
CA MET A 235 14.11 4.52 -12.53
C MET A 235 12.63 4.68 -12.18
N SER A 236 11.73 4.19 -13.02
CA SER A 236 10.30 4.19 -12.74
C SER A 236 9.84 2.96 -11.95
N ILE A 237 8.69 3.04 -11.28
CA ILE A 237 8.05 1.88 -10.63
C ILE A 237 7.85 0.73 -11.63
N SER A 238 7.39 1.03 -12.84
CA SER A 238 7.18 0.02 -13.89
C SER A 238 8.46 -0.72 -14.24
N CYS A 239 9.62 -0.04 -14.20
CA CYS A 239 10.92 -0.68 -14.40
C CYS A 239 11.25 -1.65 -13.24
N VAL A 240 11.00 -1.24 -12.00
CA VAL A 240 11.18 -2.10 -10.81
C VAL A 240 10.27 -3.33 -10.89
N GLU A 241 9.00 -3.15 -11.27
CA GLU A 241 8.03 -4.24 -11.47
C GLU A 241 8.49 -5.22 -12.56
N ALA A 242 9.00 -4.70 -13.69
CA ALA A 242 9.53 -5.51 -14.78
C ALA A 242 10.75 -6.33 -14.34
N ILE A 243 11.66 -5.75 -13.55
CA ILE A 243 12.82 -6.44 -12.97
C ILE A 243 12.37 -7.57 -12.05
N VAL A 244 11.46 -7.30 -11.12
CA VAL A 244 10.93 -8.33 -10.22
C VAL A 244 10.26 -9.45 -11.02
N LYS A 245 9.38 -9.12 -11.96
CA LYS A 245 8.70 -10.09 -12.83
C LYS A 245 9.71 -10.95 -13.60
N LYS A 246 10.74 -10.35 -14.19
CA LYS A 246 11.81 -11.04 -14.93
C LYS A 246 12.46 -12.14 -14.08
N TYR A 247 12.87 -11.80 -12.85
CA TYR A 247 13.57 -12.77 -12.00
C TYR A 247 12.64 -13.76 -11.34
N VAL A 248 11.40 -13.42 -11.04
CA VAL A 248 10.37 -14.37 -10.60
C VAL A 248 10.11 -15.41 -11.70
N VAL A 249 9.91 -15.01 -12.95
CA VAL A 249 9.70 -15.93 -14.06
C VAL A 249 10.92 -16.83 -14.27
N LYS A 250 12.14 -16.25 -14.27
CA LYS A 250 13.39 -17.01 -14.39
C LYS A 250 13.52 -18.06 -13.28
N SER A 251 13.30 -17.66 -12.04
CA SER A 251 13.41 -18.54 -10.88
C SER A 251 12.33 -19.64 -10.88
N LYS A 252 11.09 -19.30 -11.24
CA LYS A 252 10.00 -20.27 -11.35
C LYS A 252 10.26 -21.34 -12.42
N ASN A 253 10.89 -20.98 -13.53
CA ASN A 253 11.25 -21.94 -14.58
C ASN A 253 12.34 -22.92 -14.10
N LEU A 254 13.27 -22.47 -13.26
CA LEU A 254 14.34 -23.30 -12.70
C LEU A 254 13.87 -24.16 -11.50
N TYR A 255 12.90 -23.62 -10.74
CA TYR A 255 12.38 -24.23 -9.51
C TYR A 255 10.83 -24.27 -9.52
N PRO A 256 10.19 -25.10 -10.36
CA PRO A 256 8.72 -25.10 -10.54
C PRO A 256 7.92 -25.44 -9.27
N HIS A 257 8.53 -26.14 -8.32
CA HIS A 257 7.92 -26.50 -7.05
C HIS A 257 7.83 -25.33 -6.05
N LEU A 258 8.59 -24.27 -6.27
CA LEU A 258 8.55 -23.01 -5.55
C LEU A 258 7.74 -21.96 -6.32
N PHE A 259 7.64 -20.75 -5.77
CA PHE A 259 6.93 -19.62 -6.40
C PHE A 259 5.46 -19.96 -6.76
N LYS A 260 4.77 -20.65 -5.85
CA LYS A 260 3.41 -21.20 -6.08
C LYS A 260 2.33 -20.12 -6.21
N ARG A 261 2.58 -18.89 -5.76
CA ARG A 261 1.59 -17.81 -5.81
C ARG A 261 1.40 -17.32 -7.24
N LYS A 262 0.18 -16.87 -7.56
CA LYS A 262 -0.19 -16.43 -8.91
C LYS A 262 0.65 -15.23 -9.37
N THR A 263 0.95 -14.31 -8.48
CA THR A 263 1.71 -13.09 -8.80
C THR A 263 2.60 -12.68 -7.64
N TYR A 264 3.78 -12.17 -7.98
CA TYR A 264 4.68 -11.50 -7.06
C TYR A 264 5.00 -10.10 -7.60
N THR A 265 5.14 -9.14 -6.71
CA THR A 265 5.38 -7.73 -7.01
C THR A 265 6.50 -7.20 -6.13
N PRO A 266 7.04 -6.00 -6.38
CA PRO A 266 7.97 -5.36 -5.45
C PRO A 266 7.45 -5.32 -4.00
N HIS A 267 6.14 -5.18 -3.83
CA HIS A 267 5.51 -5.18 -2.50
C HIS A 267 5.61 -6.55 -1.81
N SER A 268 5.77 -7.64 -2.57
CA SER A 268 5.98 -8.97 -2.00
C SER A 268 7.29 -9.08 -1.22
N PHE A 269 8.37 -8.36 -1.60
CA PHE A 269 9.60 -8.29 -0.81
C PHE A 269 9.37 -7.64 0.55
N ARG A 270 8.61 -6.56 0.57
CA ARG A 270 8.25 -5.86 1.81
C ARG A 270 7.36 -6.72 2.72
N HIS A 271 6.45 -7.50 2.15
CA HIS A 271 5.68 -8.49 2.90
C HIS A 271 6.58 -9.61 3.43
N SER A 272 7.55 -10.07 2.62
CA SER A 272 8.48 -11.13 3.04
C SER A 272 9.31 -10.73 4.24
N ILE A 273 9.96 -9.56 4.22
CA ILE A 273 10.76 -9.15 5.37
C ILE A 273 9.91 -8.98 6.63
N ALA A 274 8.68 -8.47 6.51
CA ALA A 274 7.78 -8.35 7.65
C ALA A 274 7.38 -9.72 8.25
N VAL A 275 7.06 -10.70 7.38
CA VAL A 275 6.75 -12.07 7.81
C VAL A 275 7.98 -12.71 8.43
N HIS A 276 9.15 -12.59 7.79
CA HIS A 276 10.39 -13.18 8.30
C HIS A 276 10.86 -12.55 9.62
N MET A 277 10.66 -11.25 9.83
CA MET A 277 10.89 -10.61 11.13
C MET A 277 9.94 -11.16 12.19
N LEU A 278 8.68 -11.35 11.87
CA LEU A 278 7.70 -11.96 12.77
C LEU A 278 8.08 -13.41 13.11
N GLU A 279 8.53 -14.20 12.12
CA GLU A 279 9.05 -15.56 12.32
C GLU A 279 10.29 -15.60 13.21
N CYS A 280 11.10 -14.55 13.20
CA CYS A 280 12.24 -14.39 14.12
C CYS A 280 11.83 -13.91 15.52
N GLY A 281 10.53 -13.69 15.78
CA GLY A 281 10.02 -13.28 17.08
C GLY A 281 9.94 -11.77 17.30
N GLU A 282 10.16 -10.97 16.26
CA GLU A 282 10.06 -9.51 16.37
C GLU A 282 8.60 -9.07 16.62
N SER A 283 8.44 -8.04 17.45
CA SER A 283 7.12 -7.52 17.76
C SER A 283 6.51 -6.75 16.59
N LEU A 284 5.17 -6.74 16.49
CA LEU A 284 4.46 -5.95 15.47
C LEU A 284 4.76 -4.44 15.56
N VAL A 285 5.15 -3.96 16.72
CA VAL A 285 5.55 -2.55 16.93
C VAL A 285 6.88 -2.27 16.25
N VAL A 286 7.87 -3.17 16.39
CA VAL A 286 9.17 -3.07 15.72
C VAL A 286 8.99 -3.16 14.21
N ILE A 287 8.21 -4.14 13.74
CA ILE A 287 7.90 -4.30 12.30
C ILE A 287 7.20 -3.06 11.75
N LYS A 288 6.23 -2.49 12.48
CA LYS A 288 5.57 -1.23 12.11
C LYS A 288 6.57 -0.09 11.93
N ALA A 289 7.47 0.09 12.90
CA ALA A 289 8.49 1.15 12.89
C ALA A 289 9.46 0.95 11.71
N PHE A 290 9.97 -0.26 11.52
CA PHE A 290 10.85 -0.63 10.41
C PHE A 290 10.22 -0.34 9.04
N LEU A 291 8.98 -0.72 8.85
CA LEU A 291 8.25 -0.50 7.60
C LEU A 291 7.78 0.96 7.42
N GLY A 292 7.70 1.75 8.48
CA GLY A 292 7.13 3.10 8.45
C GLY A 292 5.63 3.07 8.15
N HIS A 293 4.88 2.16 8.81
CA HIS A 293 3.41 2.13 8.73
C HIS A 293 2.80 3.16 9.67
N GLU A 294 1.90 4.00 9.17
CA GLU A 294 1.18 4.98 10.01
C GLU A 294 0.29 4.29 11.04
N SER A 295 -0.46 3.27 10.60
CA SER A 295 -1.37 2.51 11.45
C SER A 295 -0.83 1.12 11.75
N ILE A 296 -0.98 0.67 12.99
CA ILE A 296 -0.70 -0.72 13.38
C ILE A 296 -1.59 -1.71 12.60
N THR A 297 -2.81 -1.30 12.22
CA THR A 297 -3.75 -2.11 11.44
C THR A 297 -3.15 -2.58 10.10
N THR A 298 -2.24 -1.82 9.50
CA THR A 298 -1.53 -2.26 8.29
C THR A 298 -0.48 -3.34 8.57
N THR A 299 -0.05 -3.49 9.82
CA THR A 299 0.95 -4.47 10.25
C THR A 299 0.29 -5.73 10.83
N THR A 300 -0.90 -5.60 11.43
CA THR A 300 -1.64 -6.76 11.98
C THR A 300 -2.01 -7.80 10.93
N VAL A 301 -2.04 -7.45 9.65
CA VAL A 301 -2.27 -8.42 8.57
C VAL A 301 -1.20 -9.53 8.54
N TYR A 302 0.02 -9.26 9.01
CA TYR A 302 1.07 -10.27 9.07
C TYR A 302 0.84 -11.30 10.18
N ALA A 303 0.18 -10.93 11.27
CA ALA A 303 -0.16 -11.84 12.36
C ALA A 303 -1.12 -12.97 11.91
N SER A 304 -1.92 -12.74 10.86
CA SER A 304 -2.82 -13.76 10.32
C SER A 304 -2.12 -14.77 9.41
N VAL A 305 -0.89 -14.50 8.99
CA VAL A 305 -0.14 -15.36 8.05
C VAL A 305 0.62 -16.47 8.75
N THR A 306 0.87 -16.34 10.04
CA THR A 306 1.66 -17.29 10.84
C THR A 306 0.87 -17.82 12.06
N PRO A 307 -0.23 -18.61 11.82
CA PRO A 307 -0.94 -19.25 12.92
C PRO A 307 -0.05 -20.15 13.78
N GLU A 308 0.97 -20.72 13.15
CA GLU A 308 1.97 -21.56 13.81
C GLU A 308 2.81 -20.81 14.83
N LEU A 309 3.11 -19.52 14.57
CA LEU A 309 3.80 -18.66 15.54
C LEU A 309 2.92 -18.32 16.74
N ALA A 310 1.63 -18.08 16.51
CA ALA A 310 0.68 -17.90 17.61
C ALA A 310 0.61 -19.19 18.47
N ASN A 311 0.59 -20.36 17.83
CA ASN A 311 0.59 -21.65 18.50
C ASN A 311 1.93 -21.93 19.20
N LYS A 312 3.07 -21.53 18.63
CA LYS A 312 4.39 -21.63 19.26
C LYS A 312 4.46 -20.73 20.50
N TYR A 313 4.02 -19.47 20.40
CA TYR A 313 3.93 -18.55 21.53
C TYR A 313 3.02 -19.06 22.65
N LEU A 314 1.87 -19.67 22.29
CA LEU A 314 0.96 -20.30 23.24
C LEU A 314 1.61 -21.53 23.90
N ARG A 315 2.39 -22.32 23.18
CA ARG A 315 3.13 -23.49 23.75
C ARG A 315 4.29 -23.06 24.63
N GLU A 316 5.03 -22.02 24.30
CA GLU A 316 6.15 -21.50 25.07
C GLU A 316 5.70 -20.75 26.34
N ARG A 317 4.56 -20.06 26.31
CA ARG A 317 3.94 -19.42 27.48
C ARG A 317 2.91 -20.31 28.20
N GLY A 318 2.48 -21.38 27.58
CA GLY A 318 1.55 -22.35 28.14
C GLY A 318 2.20 -23.38 29.08
N LYS A 319 3.44 -23.15 29.56
CA LYS A 319 3.86 -23.80 30.80
C LYS A 319 2.95 -23.29 31.90
N PRO A 320 2.27 -24.17 32.67
CA PRO A 320 1.45 -23.74 33.78
C PRO A 320 2.32 -22.83 34.64
N LEU A 321 1.87 -21.63 34.96
CA LEU A 321 2.36 -20.92 36.13
C LEU A 321 2.22 -21.93 37.26
N GLU A 322 3.32 -22.46 37.75
CA GLU A 322 3.33 -23.27 38.95
C GLU A 322 2.50 -22.50 39.97
N SER A 323 1.47 -23.15 40.46
CA SER A 323 0.49 -22.61 41.38
C SER A 323 1.22 -21.81 42.45
N VAL A 324 1.18 -20.50 42.36
CA VAL A 324 1.41 -19.65 43.50
C VAL A 324 0.16 -19.84 44.34
N ASP A 325 0.22 -20.71 45.33
CA ASP A 325 -0.72 -20.75 46.42
C ASP A 325 -0.65 -19.39 47.15
N SER A 326 -1.42 -18.43 46.62
CA SER A 326 -1.75 -17.20 47.31
C SER A 326 -3.23 -17.22 47.56
N GLU A 327 -3.59 -17.38 48.81
CA GLU A 327 -4.92 -17.13 49.31
C GLU A 327 -5.39 -15.76 48.83
N LEU A 328 -6.20 -15.73 47.80
CA LEU A 328 -6.93 -14.52 47.42
C LEU A 328 -8.09 -14.32 48.43
N PRO A 329 -8.24 -13.12 49.04
CA PRO A 329 -9.37 -12.85 49.87
C PRO A 329 -10.65 -13.01 49.11
N PRO A 330 -11.77 -13.43 49.75
CA PRO A 330 -13.03 -13.69 49.07
C PRO A 330 -13.53 -12.41 48.41
N HIS A 331 -13.66 -12.41 47.10
CA HIS A 331 -14.33 -11.31 46.38
C HIS A 331 -15.82 -11.32 46.70
N GLU A 332 -16.27 -10.35 47.46
CA GLU A 332 -17.67 -10.04 47.58
C GLU A 332 -18.27 -9.76 46.21
N ASN A 333 -19.37 -10.45 45.93
CA ASN A 333 -20.17 -10.34 44.69
C ASN A 333 -20.89 -8.98 44.63
N THR A 334 -20.18 -7.95 44.16
CA THR A 334 -20.75 -6.61 43.93
C THR A 334 -21.36 -6.45 42.50
N ARG A 335 -21.41 -7.52 41.72
CA ARG A 335 -21.91 -7.46 40.32
C ARG A 335 -23.42 -7.61 40.17
N THR A 336 -24.16 -7.98 41.21
CA THR A 336 -25.59 -8.26 41.12
C THR A 336 -26.48 -7.04 41.31
N ALA A 337 -25.97 -5.96 41.85
CA ALA A 337 -26.81 -4.78 42.16
C ALA A 337 -26.94 -3.74 41.03
N THR A 338 -26.01 -3.73 40.07
CA THR A 338 -25.92 -2.64 39.05
C THR A 338 -26.69 -2.94 37.76
N LEU A 339 -27.19 -4.13 37.54
CA LEU A 339 -27.84 -4.54 36.28
C LEU A 339 -29.28 -5.04 36.46
N SER A 340 -29.91 -4.82 37.66
CA SER A 340 -31.28 -5.27 37.95
C SER A 340 -32.36 -4.59 37.06
N PHE A 341 -32.04 -3.49 36.40
CA PHE A 341 -32.94 -2.80 35.49
C PHE A 341 -33.06 -3.48 34.09
N LEU A 342 -32.14 -4.37 33.74
CA LEU A 342 -32.16 -5.08 32.47
C LEU A 342 -32.99 -6.39 32.48
N SER A 343 -33.48 -6.80 33.64
CA SER A 343 -34.20 -8.07 33.81
C SER A 343 -35.74 -7.89 33.95
N LYS A 344 -36.33 -6.80 33.44
CA LYS A 344 -37.81 -6.69 33.38
C LYS A 344 -38.31 -7.57 32.22
N GLN A 345 -38.84 -8.73 32.60
CA GLN A 345 -39.61 -9.64 31.77
C GLN A 345 -40.92 -8.99 31.31
N HIS A 346 -41.25 -9.22 30.05
CA HIS A 346 -42.58 -9.05 29.53
C HIS A 346 -43.50 -10.11 30.15
N HIS A 347 -44.58 -9.67 30.77
CA HIS A 347 -45.82 -10.39 30.93
C HIS A 347 -46.86 -9.79 29.99
#